data_2ba7bee057c5e6454138129ea84a9dae
#
_entry.id   2ba7bee057c5e6454138129ea84a9dae
#
_cell.length_a   1.000
_cell.length_b   1.000
_cell.length_c   1.000
_cell.angle_alpha   90.00
_cell.angle_beta   90.00
_cell.angle_gamma   90.00
#
_symmetry.space_group_name_H-M   'P 1'
#
loop_
_entity.id
_entity.type
_entity.pdbx_description
1 polymer ?
#
loop_
_entity_poly.entity_id
_entity_poly.type
_entity_poly.pdbx_seq_one_letter_code
_entity_poly.pdbx_strand_id
1 'polypeptide(L)'
;MAVVDENAAALGVPRKQLMESSGNAVARVVREVADPGASVALICGRGNNGGDAFVAARFLDGYDVTVHLLGRRETITTDIARENWDALRSAGVDTRRVGDSWSLELGDPDVVVDAMLGTGVTGALREPEATAAEAIDDADATVVAVDVPSGVDADTGDSEGPA
;
A
#
# COMPACT_ATOMS: atom_id res chain seq x y z
N MET A 1 -5.87 15.29 -4.91
CA MET A 1 -4.48 14.80 -5.06
C MET A 1 -3.88 15.09 -6.44
N ALA A 2 -4.43 14.64 -7.57
CA ALA A 2 -3.83 14.83 -8.91
C ALA A 2 -3.40 16.27 -9.25
N VAL A 3 -4.22 17.28 -8.89
CA VAL A 3 -3.91 18.70 -9.12
C VAL A 3 -2.70 19.17 -8.29
N VAL A 4 -2.55 18.64 -7.07
CA VAL A 4 -1.40 18.98 -6.19
C VAL A 4 -0.12 18.40 -6.78
N ASP A 5 -0.17 17.16 -7.27
CA ASP A 5 0.96 16.48 -7.91
C ASP A 5 1.39 17.18 -9.21
N GLU A 6 0.43 17.66 -10.01
CA GLU A 6 0.70 18.43 -11.22
C GLU A 6 1.33 19.80 -10.90
N ASN A 7 0.82 20.48 -9.88
CA ASN A 7 1.39 21.76 -9.43
C ASN A 7 2.81 21.59 -8.87
N ALA A 8 3.06 20.54 -8.08
CA ALA A 8 4.39 20.23 -7.58
C ALA A 8 5.37 19.94 -8.71
N ALA A 9 4.94 19.15 -9.71
CA ALA A 9 5.76 18.90 -10.91
C ALA A 9 6.07 20.20 -11.71
N ALA A 10 5.08 21.09 -11.83
CA ALA A 10 5.26 22.39 -12.48
C ALA A 10 6.24 23.31 -11.70
N LEU A 11 6.34 23.14 -10.39
CA LEU A 11 7.29 23.83 -9.51
C LEU A 11 8.67 23.12 -9.45
N GLY A 12 8.87 22.08 -10.25
CA GLY A 12 10.16 21.40 -10.37
C GLY A 12 10.37 20.26 -9.36
N VAL A 13 9.32 19.81 -8.64
CA VAL A 13 9.38 18.62 -7.78
C VAL A 13 8.95 17.39 -8.58
N PRO A 14 9.86 16.46 -8.94
CA PRO A 14 9.49 15.27 -9.70
C PRO A 14 8.49 14.38 -8.93
N ARG A 15 7.52 13.80 -9.61
CA ARG A 15 6.54 12.86 -9.00
C ARG A 15 7.21 11.70 -8.26
N LYS A 16 8.36 11.25 -8.74
CA LYS A 16 9.15 10.21 -8.04
C LYS A 16 9.59 10.67 -6.66
N GLN A 17 9.99 11.94 -6.51
CA GLN A 17 10.36 12.51 -5.22
C GLN A 17 9.15 12.64 -4.29
N LEU A 18 7.97 12.95 -4.83
CA LEU A 18 6.73 12.97 -4.06
C LEU A 18 6.42 11.57 -3.51
N MET A 19 6.49 10.54 -4.34
CA MET A 19 6.27 9.14 -3.92
C MET A 19 7.31 8.68 -2.88
N GLU A 20 8.59 9.07 -3.01
CA GLU A 20 9.61 8.79 -1.99
C GLU A 20 9.27 9.47 -0.65
N SER A 21 8.77 10.70 -0.69
CA SER A 21 8.37 11.45 0.52
C SER A 21 7.13 10.83 1.18
N SER A 22 6.14 10.45 0.36
CA SER A 22 4.91 9.79 0.81
C SER A 22 5.21 8.44 1.45
N GLY A 23 5.97 7.59 0.78
CA GLY A 23 6.35 6.29 1.34
C GLY A 23 7.18 6.39 2.62
N ASN A 24 8.08 7.38 2.71
CA ASN A 24 8.80 7.65 3.96
C ASN A 24 7.84 8.06 5.09
N ALA A 25 6.81 8.86 4.79
CA ALA A 25 5.80 9.24 5.78
C ALA A 25 5.01 8.00 6.27
N VAL A 26 4.62 7.09 5.39
CA VAL A 26 3.99 5.81 5.75
C VAL A 26 4.90 4.99 6.67
N ALA A 27 6.17 4.82 6.29
CA ALA A 27 7.14 4.09 7.12
C ALA A 27 7.33 4.73 8.51
N ARG A 28 7.24 6.07 8.60
CA ARG A 28 7.30 6.77 9.89
C ARG A 28 6.09 6.44 10.76
N VAL A 29 4.88 6.40 10.20
CA VAL A 29 3.67 6.01 10.93
C VAL A 29 3.79 4.58 11.45
N VAL A 30 4.26 3.64 10.63
CA VAL A 30 4.51 2.26 11.08
C VAL A 30 5.45 2.22 12.29
N ARG A 31 6.54 3.00 12.28
CA ARG A 31 7.49 3.09 13.41
C ARG A 31 6.90 3.73 14.67
N GLU A 32 5.83 4.51 14.53
CA GLU A 32 5.12 5.12 15.67
C GLU A 32 4.17 4.12 16.35
N VAL A 33 3.71 3.09 15.63
CA VAL A 33 2.71 2.13 16.11
C VAL A 33 3.29 0.73 16.41
N ALA A 34 4.52 0.45 16.02
CA ALA A 34 5.17 -0.84 16.23
C ALA A 34 6.65 -0.70 16.59
N ASP A 35 7.13 -1.58 17.46
CA ASP A 35 8.54 -1.67 17.84
C ASP A 35 9.40 -2.32 16.73
N PRO A 36 10.70 -2.01 16.66
CA PRO A 36 11.62 -2.71 15.77
C PRO A 36 11.58 -4.24 15.98
N GLY A 37 11.58 -4.98 14.89
CA GLY A 37 11.41 -6.43 14.86
C GLY A 37 9.97 -6.92 14.70
N ALA A 38 8.98 -6.02 14.77
CA ALA A 38 7.60 -6.37 14.50
C ALA A 38 7.41 -6.85 13.05
N SER A 39 6.44 -7.73 12.86
CA SER A 39 6.02 -8.23 11.55
C SER A 39 5.05 -7.25 10.87
N VAL A 40 5.36 -6.85 9.64
CA VAL A 40 4.58 -5.86 8.88
C VAL A 40 4.17 -6.43 7.53
N ALA A 41 2.86 -6.59 7.31
CA ALA A 41 2.32 -6.97 6.01
C ALA A 41 1.81 -5.73 5.26
N LEU A 42 2.34 -5.46 4.06
CA LEU A 42 1.85 -4.38 3.22
C LEU A 42 1.01 -4.97 2.09
N ILE A 43 -0.27 -4.59 2.03
CA ILE A 43 -1.21 -5.04 1.01
C ILE A 43 -1.34 -3.94 -0.04
N CYS A 44 -0.79 -4.21 -1.22
CA CYS A 44 -0.53 -3.18 -2.22
C CYS A 44 -1.36 -3.39 -3.48
N GLY A 45 -2.08 -2.34 -3.86
CA GLY A 45 -2.70 -2.26 -5.17
C GLY A 45 -1.69 -1.96 -6.29
N ARG A 46 -2.22 -1.76 -7.49
CA ARG A 46 -1.43 -1.59 -8.72
C ARG A 46 -1.19 -0.12 -9.10
N GLY A 47 -1.71 0.81 -8.31
CA GLY A 47 -1.63 2.25 -8.53
C GLY A 47 -0.49 2.93 -7.76
N ASN A 48 -0.59 4.25 -7.63
CA ASN A 48 0.36 5.06 -6.88
C ASN A 48 0.34 4.74 -5.38
N ASN A 49 -0.84 4.43 -4.82
CA ASN A 49 -0.98 4.05 -3.41
C ASN A 49 -0.09 2.83 -3.07
N GLY A 50 -0.16 1.77 -3.89
CA GLY A 50 0.77 0.65 -3.80
C GLY A 50 2.22 1.07 -4.02
N GLY A 51 2.48 2.04 -4.90
CA GLY A 51 3.80 2.62 -5.13
C GLY A 51 4.41 3.26 -3.88
N ASP A 52 3.60 4.02 -3.13
CA ASP A 52 3.99 4.61 -1.85
C ASP A 52 4.35 3.53 -0.82
N ALA A 53 3.58 2.44 -0.77
CA ALA A 53 3.87 1.30 0.11
C ALA A 53 5.15 0.54 -0.31
N PHE A 54 5.45 0.40 -1.61
CA PHE A 54 6.73 -0.18 -2.05
C PHE A 54 7.92 0.65 -1.58
N VAL A 55 7.77 1.97 -1.57
CA VAL A 55 8.77 2.87 -0.99
C VAL A 55 8.84 2.68 0.52
N ALA A 56 7.69 2.68 1.22
CA ALA A 56 7.63 2.50 2.67
C ALA A 56 8.36 1.23 3.13
N ALA A 57 8.13 0.11 2.44
CA ALA A 57 8.78 -1.17 2.75
C ALA A 57 10.32 -1.08 2.70
N ARG A 58 10.90 -0.28 1.80
CA ARG A 58 12.36 -0.06 1.75
C ARG A 58 12.90 0.76 2.92
N PHE A 59 12.04 1.57 3.57
CA PHE A 59 12.39 2.37 4.73
C PHE A 59 12.12 1.66 6.07
N LEU A 60 11.52 0.47 6.06
CA LEU A 60 11.25 -0.33 7.26
C LEU A 60 12.40 -1.28 7.59
N ASP A 61 13.64 -0.78 7.52
CA ASP A 61 14.81 -1.53 7.97
C ASP A 61 14.68 -1.87 9.47
N GLY A 62 14.94 -3.12 9.81
CA GLY A 62 14.78 -3.63 11.18
C GLY A 62 13.38 -4.17 11.52
N TYR A 63 12.47 -4.26 10.54
CA TYR A 63 11.16 -4.92 10.63
C TYR A 63 11.13 -6.19 9.80
N ASP A 64 10.25 -7.15 10.15
CA ASP A 64 9.98 -8.33 9.32
C ASP A 64 8.88 -7.98 8.31
N VAL A 65 9.31 -7.55 7.12
CA VAL A 65 8.42 -6.95 6.11
C VAL A 65 8.07 -7.94 5.02
N THR A 66 6.76 -8.16 4.80
CA THR A 66 6.23 -8.88 3.65
C THR A 66 5.33 -7.95 2.82
N VAL A 67 5.57 -7.88 1.52
CA VAL A 67 4.77 -7.06 0.59
C VAL A 67 3.93 -7.95 -0.32
N HIS A 68 2.61 -7.79 -0.25
CA HIS A 68 1.63 -8.49 -1.08
C HIS A 68 1.16 -7.57 -2.21
N LEU A 69 1.51 -7.87 -3.46
CA LEU A 69 0.99 -7.17 -4.63
C LEU A 69 -0.28 -7.86 -5.13
N LEU A 70 -1.42 -7.15 -5.08
CA LEU A 70 -2.69 -7.61 -5.63
C LEU A 70 -2.65 -7.54 -7.17
N GLY A 71 -1.99 -8.51 -7.77
CA GLY A 71 -1.75 -8.58 -9.20
C GLY A 71 -0.33 -8.99 -9.56
N ARG A 72 0.16 -8.43 -10.66
CA ARG A 72 1.49 -8.73 -11.22
C ARG A 72 2.21 -7.44 -11.55
N ARG A 73 3.55 -7.47 -11.57
CA ARG A 73 4.39 -6.33 -11.95
C ARG A 73 3.92 -5.65 -13.24
N GLU A 74 3.53 -6.45 -14.24
CA GLU A 74 3.10 -5.98 -15.56
C GLU A 74 1.76 -5.24 -15.51
N THR A 75 0.97 -5.45 -14.45
CA THR A 75 -0.32 -4.76 -14.24
C THR A 75 -0.21 -3.53 -13.35
N ILE A 76 0.98 -3.20 -12.84
CA ILE A 76 1.21 -1.92 -12.14
C ILE A 76 1.02 -0.78 -13.15
N THR A 77 0.17 0.17 -12.82
CA THR A 77 -0.37 1.15 -13.78
C THR A 77 0.56 2.32 -14.07
N THR A 78 1.47 2.67 -13.15
CA THR A 78 2.38 3.80 -13.33
C THR A 78 3.84 3.33 -13.39
N ASP A 79 4.65 4.01 -14.22
CA ASP A 79 6.07 3.67 -14.36
C ASP A 79 6.83 3.88 -13.05
N ILE A 80 6.50 4.92 -12.29
CA ILE A 80 7.14 5.21 -11.01
C ILE A 80 6.88 4.12 -9.99
N ALA A 81 5.63 3.64 -9.87
CA ALA A 81 5.31 2.52 -8.98
C ALA A 81 6.01 1.23 -9.43
N ARG A 82 6.10 1.01 -10.74
CA ARG A 82 6.81 -0.16 -11.31
C ARG A 82 8.31 -0.12 -11.02
N GLU A 83 8.94 1.06 -11.15
CA GLU A 83 10.34 1.27 -10.76
C GLU A 83 10.57 1.00 -9.27
N ASN A 84 9.65 1.46 -8.41
CA ASN A 84 9.74 1.23 -6.96
C ASN A 84 9.53 -0.24 -6.59
N TRP A 85 8.64 -0.95 -7.28
CA TRP A 85 8.52 -2.41 -7.16
C TRP A 85 9.82 -3.13 -7.51
N ASP A 86 10.46 -2.75 -8.62
CA ASP A 86 11.73 -3.35 -9.05
C ASP A 86 12.86 -3.03 -8.06
N ALA A 87 12.91 -1.83 -7.53
CA ALA A 87 13.87 -1.41 -6.50
C ALA A 87 13.66 -2.20 -5.19
N LEU A 88 12.40 -2.36 -4.75
CA LEU A 88 12.04 -3.14 -3.58
C LEU A 88 12.52 -4.60 -3.69
N ARG A 89 12.26 -5.24 -4.82
CA ARG A 89 12.72 -6.60 -5.08
C ARG A 89 14.24 -6.72 -5.12
N SER A 90 14.91 -5.73 -5.69
CA SER A 90 16.37 -5.67 -5.73
C SER A 90 16.99 -5.48 -4.33
N ALA A 91 16.26 -4.85 -3.42
CA ALA A 91 16.64 -4.72 -2.01
C ALA A 91 16.46 -6.02 -1.21
N GLY A 92 15.85 -7.06 -1.79
CA GLY A 92 15.70 -8.37 -1.15
C GLY A 92 14.54 -8.45 -0.14
N VAL A 93 13.62 -7.50 -0.15
CA VAL A 93 12.39 -7.55 0.68
C VAL A 93 11.51 -8.72 0.23
N ASP A 94 10.90 -9.45 1.16
CA ASP A 94 9.95 -10.52 0.84
C ASP A 94 8.75 -9.96 0.07
N THR A 95 8.54 -10.48 -1.13
CA THR A 95 7.46 -10.02 -2.01
C THR A 95 6.62 -11.18 -2.50
N ARG A 96 5.32 -11.09 -2.31
CA ARG A 96 4.34 -12.09 -2.73
C ARG A 96 3.39 -11.49 -3.77
N ARG A 97 2.98 -12.30 -4.73
CA ARG A 97 1.99 -11.91 -5.74
C ARG A 97 0.68 -12.61 -5.45
N VAL A 98 -0.37 -11.84 -5.32
CA VAL A 98 -1.72 -12.33 -5.14
C VAL A 98 -2.40 -12.31 -6.50
N GLY A 99 -2.52 -13.47 -7.13
CA GLY A 99 -3.11 -13.60 -8.48
C GLY A 99 -4.63 -13.72 -8.46
N ASP A 100 -5.15 -14.22 -7.37
CA ASP A 100 -6.57 -14.39 -7.07
C ASP A 100 -6.78 -14.32 -5.56
N SER A 101 -8.04 -14.23 -5.11
CA SER A 101 -8.40 -14.09 -3.69
C SER A 101 -7.94 -15.27 -2.82
N TRP A 102 -7.75 -16.45 -3.39
CA TRP A 102 -7.34 -17.65 -2.65
C TRP A 102 -5.84 -17.68 -2.34
N SER A 103 -5.06 -16.84 -2.97
CA SER A 103 -3.60 -16.79 -2.80
C SER A 103 -3.12 -15.78 -1.74
N LEU A 104 -4.03 -15.07 -1.08
CA LEU A 104 -3.69 -14.12 -0.02
C LEU A 104 -3.62 -14.84 1.33
N GLU A 105 -2.40 -14.93 1.87
CA GLU A 105 -2.12 -15.43 3.21
C GLU A 105 -1.37 -14.32 3.96
N LEU A 106 -2.05 -13.62 4.87
CA LEU A 106 -1.44 -12.56 5.67
C LEU A 106 -0.51 -13.11 6.76
N GLY A 107 -0.78 -14.32 7.23
CA GLY A 107 -0.15 -14.85 8.43
C GLY A 107 -0.74 -14.18 9.67
N ASP A 108 0.14 -13.82 10.62
CA ASP A 108 -0.23 -13.20 11.89
C ASP A 108 0.66 -11.94 12.09
N PRO A 109 0.46 -10.87 11.30
CA PRO A 109 1.30 -9.69 11.37
C PRO A 109 0.92 -8.80 12.56
N ASP A 110 1.91 -8.10 13.14
CA ASP A 110 1.67 -7.08 14.17
C ASP A 110 1.05 -5.80 13.56
N VAL A 111 1.42 -5.50 12.31
CA VAL A 111 0.90 -4.34 11.57
C VAL A 111 0.52 -4.75 10.15
N VAL A 112 -0.65 -4.28 9.70
CA VAL A 112 -1.05 -4.33 8.29
C VAL A 112 -1.07 -2.92 7.72
N VAL A 113 -0.42 -2.72 6.57
CA VAL A 113 -0.52 -1.47 5.81
C VAL A 113 -1.47 -1.70 4.63
N ASP A 114 -2.64 -1.08 4.69
CA ASP A 114 -3.57 -1.03 3.57
C ASP A 114 -3.15 0.05 2.57
N ALA A 115 -2.64 -0.38 1.44
CA ALA A 115 -2.25 0.45 0.30
C ALA A 115 -2.86 -0.05 -1.00
N MET A 116 -4.06 -0.64 -0.93
CA MET A 116 -4.72 -1.21 -2.10
C MET A 116 -5.25 -0.12 -3.02
N LEU A 117 -6.06 0.78 -2.46
CA LEU A 117 -6.76 1.84 -3.20
C LEU A 117 -6.60 3.18 -2.48
N GLY A 118 -6.57 4.27 -3.22
CA GLY A 118 -6.54 5.63 -2.69
C GLY A 118 -7.83 6.38 -3.03
N THR A 119 -7.84 7.69 -2.81
CA THR A 119 -9.00 8.60 -2.94
C THR A 119 -9.68 8.64 -4.32
N GLY A 120 -9.13 7.98 -5.33
CA GLY A 120 -9.67 7.99 -6.70
C GLY A 120 -10.68 6.87 -6.99
N VAL A 121 -11.06 6.06 -6.00
CA VAL A 121 -11.96 4.92 -6.18
C VAL A 121 -13.21 5.12 -5.32
N THR A 122 -14.37 4.82 -5.88
CA THR A 122 -15.68 4.89 -5.22
C THR A 122 -16.47 3.61 -5.48
N GLY A 123 -17.40 3.28 -4.58
CA GLY A 123 -18.26 2.10 -4.66
C GLY A 123 -17.61 0.84 -4.09
N ALA A 124 -18.37 -0.26 -4.10
CA ALA A 124 -17.96 -1.53 -3.53
C ALA A 124 -16.65 -2.06 -4.10
N LEU A 125 -15.81 -2.63 -3.23
CA LEU A 125 -14.58 -3.31 -3.61
C LEU A 125 -14.87 -4.50 -4.53
N ARG A 126 -13.94 -4.76 -5.43
CA ARG A 126 -13.97 -5.92 -6.32
C ARG A 126 -12.81 -6.85 -5.97
N GLU A 127 -12.88 -8.09 -6.42
CA GLU A 127 -11.77 -9.02 -6.26
C GLU A 127 -10.52 -8.58 -7.08
N PRO A 128 -9.34 -8.76 -6.50
CA PRO A 128 -9.02 -9.39 -5.21
C PRO A 128 -9.05 -8.45 -4.00
N GLU A 129 -9.30 -7.16 -4.19
CA GLU A 129 -9.27 -6.14 -3.13
C GLU A 129 -10.37 -6.39 -2.07
N ALA A 130 -11.54 -6.94 -2.45
CA ALA A 130 -12.63 -7.26 -1.51
C ALA A 130 -12.20 -8.33 -0.49
N THR A 131 -11.68 -9.47 -0.96
CA THR A 131 -11.16 -10.52 -0.07
C THR A 131 -9.96 -10.02 0.76
N ALA A 132 -9.14 -9.14 0.21
CA ALA A 132 -8.02 -8.58 0.95
C ALA A 132 -8.49 -7.66 2.09
N ALA A 133 -9.55 -6.85 1.88
CA ALA A 133 -10.15 -6.03 2.93
C ALA A 133 -10.76 -6.90 4.04
N GLU A 134 -11.49 -7.97 3.70
CA GLU A 134 -11.99 -8.93 4.68
C GLU A 134 -10.85 -9.56 5.50
N ALA A 135 -9.75 -9.92 4.86
CA ALA A 135 -8.59 -10.48 5.56
C ALA A 135 -7.89 -9.46 6.49
N ILE A 136 -7.93 -8.17 6.14
CA ILE A 136 -7.42 -7.08 6.99
C ILE A 136 -8.35 -6.88 8.19
N ASP A 137 -9.66 -6.87 7.99
CA ASP A 137 -10.66 -6.72 9.05
C ASP A 137 -10.61 -7.88 10.06
N ASP A 138 -10.34 -9.09 9.58
CA ASP A 138 -10.23 -10.30 10.41
C ASP A 138 -8.88 -10.43 11.14
N ALA A 139 -7.87 -9.63 10.77
CA ALA A 139 -6.53 -9.70 11.37
C ALA A 139 -6.49 -9.07 12.77
N ASP A 140 -5.85 -9.74 13.74
CA ASP A 140 -5.55 -9.16 15.06
C ASP A 140 -4.29 -8.28 14.96
N ALA A 141 -4.36 -7.22 14.16
CA ALA A 141 -3.23 -6.36 13.82
C ALA A 141 -3.58 -4.86 13.92
N THR A 142 -2.57 -4.02 14.12
CA THR A 142 -2.74 -2.59 13.95
C THR A 142 -2.80 -2.26 12.45
N VAL A 143 -3.89 -1.63 11.98
CA VAL A 143 -4.05 -1.25 10.58
C VAL A 143 -3.63 0.19 10.33
N VAL A 144 -2.80 0.40 9.32
CA VAL A 144 -2.38 1.72 8.81
C VAL A 144 -2.83 1.85 7.36
N ALA A 145 -3.81 2.71 7.09
CA ALA A 145 -4.26 2.97 5.73
C ALA A 145 -3.45 4.09 5.07
N VAL A 146 -3.09 3.91 3.80
CA VAL A 146 -2.43 4.93 2.98
C VAL A 146 -3.49 5.74 2.24
N ASP A 147 -3.48 7.05 2.39
CA ASP A 147 -4.50 8.01 1.93
C ASP A 147 -5.83 7.87 2.71
N VAL A 148 -6.59 6.83 2.44
CA VAL A 148 -7.87 6.46 3.06
C VAL A 148 -7.95 4.94 3.16
N PRO A 149 -8.72 4.37 4.11
CA PRO A 149 -9.00 2.94 4.10
C PRO A 149 -9.63 2.52 2.77
N SER A 150 -9.15 1.40 2.22
CA SER A 150 -9.66 0.90 0.94
C SER A 150 -11.11 0.46 1.08
N GLY A 151 -11.98 0.96 0.21
CA GLY A 151 -13.43 0.72 0.29
C GLY A 151 -14.21 1.86 0.94
N VAL A 152 -13.53 2.84 1.57
CA VAL A 152 -14.16 4.05 2.09
C VAL A 152 -14.15 5.14 1.02
N ASP A 153 -15.32 5.74 0.78
CA ASP A 153 -15.45 6.91 -0.10
C ASP A 153 -14.85 8.14 0.61
N ALA A 154 -13.83 8.74 -0.01
CA ALA A 154 -13.07 9.84 0.58
C ALA A 154 -13.87 11.14 0.73
N ASP A 155 -14.97 11.32 -0.01
CA ASP A 155 -15.80 12.52 0.04
C ASP A 155 -16.91 12.40 1.09
N THR A 156 -17.48 11.21 1.27
CA THR A 156 -18.63 10.97 2.18
C THR A 156 -18.26 10.26 3.48
N GLY A 157 -17.18 9.48 3.48
CA GLY A 157 -16.81 8.60 4.58
C GLY A 157 -17.61 7.30 4.65
N ASP A 158 -18.47 7.04 3.66
CA ASP A 158 -19.29 5.82 3.60
C ASP A 158 -18.48 4.65 3.02
N SER A 159 -18.82 3.42 3.42
CA SER A 159 -18.34 2.19 2.79
C SER A 159 -19.51 1.31 2.36
N GLU A 160 -19.39 0.63 1.21
CA GLU A 160 -20.38 -0.31 0.68
C GLU A 160 -19.96 -1.78 0.92
N GLY A 161 -19.22 -2.07 2.00
CA GLY A 161 -18.70 -3.40 2.30
C GLY A 161 -17.53 -3.34 3.27
N PRO A 162 -16.66 -4.36 3.32
CA PRO A 162 -15.44 -4.34 4.10
C PRO A 162 -14.54 -3.16 3.66
N ALA A 163 -13.86 -2.54 4.61
CA ALA A 163 -13.05 -1.34 4.38
C ALA A 163 -11.86 -1.22 5.34
#